data_48aaeb1505f08d66b6ff0cadc241f270
#
_entry.id   48aaeb1505f08d66b6ff0cadc241f270
#
_cell.length_a   1.000
_cell.length_b   1.000
_cell.length_c   1.000
_cell.angle_alpha   90.00
_cell.angle_beta   90.00
_cell.angle_gamma   90.00
#
_symmetry.space_group_name_H-M   'P 1'
#
loop_
_entity.id
_entity.type
_entity.pdbx_description
1 polymer ?
#
loop_
_entity_poly.entity_id
_entity_poly.type
_entity_poly.pdbx_seq_one_letter_code
_entity_poly.pdbx_strand_id
1 'polypeptide(L)'
;MLQIHNLHAEVDGKPILKGLTLTINAGEIHAIMGPNGAGKSTLAYVLGGRPGYEVTDGSVTFQPRQPALDAGPGFSSSGVGQEDSPAPHQVRGDGEGMPGGGVNLLVLEPHERAAAGLFLGFQYPVEIPGVSNVQFLREALNAQRKARGEEPLSGGDFLKLARAQADAMGMDMEMLKRPVNVGFSGGEKKRNEMVQMGIIDPKLAILDETDSGLDIDALRVVGEGINRIMRKPDKAVLLITHYQRLLDYVQPDFVHILADGRIVKSGGPELALALEREGYAEVIAA
;
A
#
# COMPACT_ATOMS: atom_id res chain seq x y z
N MET A 1 -11.61 6.26 -2.97
CA MET A 1 -10.66 5.22 -2.56
C MET A 1 -10.15 5.45 -1.14
N LEU A 2 -9.43 6.52 -0.86
CA LEU A 2 -8.95 6.90 0.48
C LEU A 2 -9.35 8.34 0.78
N GLN A 3 -9.89 8.59 1.98
CA GLN A 3 -10.20 9.93 2.46
C GLN A 3 -9.60 10.11 3.85
N ILE A 4 -8.74 11.09 3.99
CA ILE A 4 -8.10 11.49 5.24
C ILE A 4 -8.64 12.88 5.58
N HIS A 5 -9.21 13.03 6.77
CA HIS A 5 -9.76 14.30 7.23
C HIS A 5 -9.15 14.69 8.56
N ASN A 6 -8.50 15.85 8.58
CA ASN A 6 -7.93 16.48 9.77
C ASN A 6 -7.08 15.53 10.63
N LEU A 7 -6.25 14.69 10.01
CA LEU A 7 -5.49 13.67 10.71
C LEU A 7 -4.38 14.28 11.56
N HIS A 8 -4.40 13.98 12.85
CA HIS A 8 -3.35 14.28 13.81
C HIS A 8 -2.74 12.99 14.32
N ALA A 9 -1.42 12.94 14.38
CA ALA A 9 -0.71 11.78 14.92
C ALA A 9 0.59 12.18 15.60
N GLU A 10 0.96 11.43 16.63
CA GLU A 10 2.17 11.63 17.40
C GLU A 10 3.03 10.37 17.46
N VAL A 11 4.30 10.58 17.75
CA VAL A 11 5.32 9.54 17.95
C VAL A 11 6.07 9.91 19.22
N ASP A 12 6.10 9.00 20.18
CA ASP A 12 6.72 9.25 21.50
C ASP A 12 6.24 10.56 22.16
N GLY A 13 4.92 10.84 22.07
CA GLY A 13 4.30 12.05 22.62
C GLY A 13 4.63 13.34 21.86
N LYS A 14 5.28 13.26 20.69
CA LYS A 14 5.58 14.43 19.85
C LYS A 14 4.61 14.49 18.67
N PRO A 15 3.82 15.58 18.51
CA PRO A 15 2.90 15.72 17.40
C PRO A 15 3.67 15.91 16.09
N ILE A 16 3.45 14.97 15.15
CA ILE A 16 4.10 14.95 13.83
C ILE A 16 3.10 15.33 12.73
N LEU A 17 1.92 14.69 12.68
CA LEU A 17 0.85 15.10 11.78
C LEU A 17 -0.08 16.07 12.54
N LYS A 18 -0.44 17.18 11.88
CA LYS A 18 -1.08 18.31 12.53
C LYS A 18 -2.32 18.82 11.77
N GLY A 19 -3.22 17.90 11.42
CA GLY A 19 -4.45 18.21 10.69
C GLY A 19 -4.32 17.98 9.18
N LEU A 20 -3.68 16.85 8.80
CA LEU A 20 -3.52 16.46 7.41
C LEU A 20 -4.86 16.05 6.80
N THR A 21 -5.21 16.66 5.66
CA THR A 21 -6.40 16.31 4.87
C THR A 21 -5.98 15.97 3.45
N LEU A 22 -6.44 14.81 2.95
CA LEU A 22 -6.11 14.31 1.61
C LEU A 22 -7.20 13.38 1.12
N THR A 23 -7.60 13.53 -0.13
CA THR A 23 -8.50 12.59 -0.83
C THR A 23 -7.77 11.99 -2.02
N ILE A 24 -7.85 10.66 -2.16
CA ILE A 24 -7.31 9.90 -3.30
C ILE A 24 -8.46 9.10 -3.89
N ASN A 25 -8.78 9.32 -5.16
CA ASN A 25 -9.81 8.56 -5.85
C ASN A 25 -9.24 7.31 -6.52
N ALA A 26 -10.11 6.39 -6.93
CA ALA A 26 -9.72 5.26 -7.75
C ALA A 26 -9.22 5.76 -9.12
N GLY A 27 -8.16 5.12 -9.63
CA GLY A 27 -7.49 5.51 -10.87
C GLY A 27 -6.36 6.52 -10.69
N GLU A 28 -6.24 7.16 -9.52
CA GLU A 28 -5.28 8.24 -9.29
C GLU A 28 -3.97 7.78 -8.66
N ILE A 29 -2.89 8.43 -9.06
CA ILE A 29 -1.56 8.33 -8.45
C ILE A 29 -1.23 9.69 -7.84
N HIS A 30 -1.08 9.73 -6.54
CA HIS A 30 -0.70 10.92 -5.78
C HIS A 30 0.74 10.80 -5.30
N ALA A 31 1.51 11.87 -5.40
CA ALA A 31 2.85 11.96 -4.83
C ALA A 31 2.86 12.93 -3.66
N ILE A 32 3.46 12.52 -2.54
CA ILE A 32 3.77 13.40 -1.42
C ILE A 32 5.27 13.67 -1.42
N MET A 33 5.61 14.94 -1.53
CA MET A 33 6.96 15.46 -1.41
C MET A 33 7.06 16.40 -0.20
N GLY A 34 8.26 16.64 0.29
CA GLY A 34 8.46 17.55 1.43
C GLY A 34 9.82 17.34 2.08
N PRO A 35 10.27 18.30 2.90
CA PRO A 35 11.56 18.22 3.57
C PRO A 35 11.63 17.04 4.54
N ASN A 36 12.84 16.72 4.98
CA ASN A 36 13.04 15.71 6.02
C ASN A 36 12.37 16.15 7.32
N GLY A 37 11.73 15.21 8.01
CA GLY A 37 10.99 15.49 9.23
C GLY A 37 9.58 16.08 9.04
N ALA A 38 9.12 16.29 7.80
CA ALA A 38 7.78 16.81 7.52
C ALA A 38 6.62 15.88 7.93
N GLY A 39 6.88 14.59 8.19
CA GLY A 39 5.86 13.62 8.60
C GLY A 39 5.47 12.62 7.51
N LYS A 40 6.19 12.55 6.38
CA LYS A 40 5.85 11.68 5.24
C LYS A 40 5.78 10.19 5.61
N SER A 41 6.86 9.64 6.17
CA SER A 41 6.88 8.23 6.61
C SER A 41 5.95 8.00 7.79
N THR A 42 5.74 9.01 8.65
CA THR A 42 4.72 8.93 9.72
C THR A 42 3.33 8.70 9.13
N LEU A 43 2.96 9.42 8.06
CA LEU A 43 1.70 9.19 7.36
C LEU A 43 1.60 7.75 6.84
N ALA A 44 2.64 7.25 6.17
CA ALA A 44 2.66 5.88 5.66
C ALA A 44 2.47 4.85 6.79
N TYR A 45 3.14 5.03 7.91
CA TYR A 45 3.08 4.10 9.05
C TYR A 45 1.76 4.18 9.80
N VAL A 46 1.17 5.37 9.96
CA VAL A 46 -0.19 5.53 10.51
C VAL A 46 -1.21 4.81 9.64
N LEU A 47 -1.16 5.01 8.30
CA LEU A 47 -2.05 4.34 7.36
C LEU A 47 -1.82 2.82 7.33
N GLY A 48 -0.58 2.36 7.50
CA GLY A 48 -0.23 0.95 7.60
C GLY A 48 -0.58 0.29 8.93
N GLY A 49 -0.92 1.06 9.97
CA GLY A 49 -1.23 0.55 11.31
C GLY A 49 0.01 0.12 12.12
N ARG A 50 1.17 0.75 11.86
CA ARG A 50 2.39 0.40 12.58
C ARG A 50 2.30 0.80 14.05
N PRO A 51 2.61 -0.08 15.01
CA PRO A 51 2.65 0.26 16.43
C PRO A 51 3.61 1.42 16.74
N GLY A 52 3.28 2.23 17.76
CA GLY A 52 4.10 3.38 18.18
C GLY A 52 3.80 4.68 17.43
N TYR A 53 2.78 4.67 16.59
CA TYR A 53 2.24 5.85 15.89
C TYR A 53 0.81 6.05 16.37
N GLU A 54 0.57 7.03 17.24
CA GLU A 54 -0.72 7.26 17.88
C GLU A 54 -1.51 8.34 17.15
N VAL A 55 -2.73 7.99 16.73
CA VAL A 55 -3.65 8.96 16.14
C VAL A 55 -4.41 9.64 17.27
N THR A 56 -4.30 10.97 17.35
CA THR A 56 -4.89 11.78 18.41
C THR A 56 -6.18 12.47 17.98
N ASP A 57 -6.38 12.72 16.68
CA ASP A 57 -7.60 13.31 16.13
C ASP A 57 -7.72 13.03 14.64
N GLY A 58 -8.91 13.20 14.08
CA GLY A 58 -9.21 13.03 12.66
C GLY A 58 -9.74 11.65 12.30
N SER A 59 -9.93 11.45 11.00
CA SER A 59 -10.49 10.19 10.47
C SER A 59 -9.82 9.77 9.18
N VAL A 60 -9.81 8.45 8.93
CA VAL A 60 -9.33 7.86 7.68
C VAL A 60 -10.34 6.84 7.21
N THR A 61 -11.00 7.14 6.09
CA THR A 61 -11.95 6.23 5.44
C THR A 61 -11.32 5.60 4.21
N PHE A 62 -11.41 4.29 4.10
CA PHE A 62 -10.91 3.51 2.98
C PHE A 62 -12.03 2.67 2.36
N GLN A 63 -12.09 2.60 1.03
CA GLN A 63 -13.01 1.72 0.31
C GLN A 63 -12.32 0.39 0.08
N PRO A 64 -12.71 -0.67 0.81
CA PRO A 64 -12.05 -1.96 0.73
C PRO A 64 -12.31 -2.65 -0.61
N ARG A 65 -11.53 -3.68 -0.89
CA ARG A 65 -11.81 -4.64 -1.96
C ARG A 65 -13.14 -5.33 -1.63
N GLN A 66 -14.13 -5.19 -2.49
CA GLN A 66 -15.39 -5.93 -2.33
C GLN A 66 -15.11 -7.43 -2.47
N PRO A 67 -15.76 -8.29 -1.65
CA PRO A 67 -15.77 -9.72 -1.92
C PRO A 67 -16.25 -9.95 -3.36
N ALA A 68 -15.66 -10.92 -4.05
CA ALA A 68 -16.16 -11.33 -5.36
C ALA A 68 -17.64 -11.72 -5.20
N LEU A 69 -18.54 -10.97 -5.81
CA LEU A 69 -19.91 -11.40 -5.97
C LEU A 69 -19.85 -12.58 -6.95
N ASP A 70 -19.95 -13.80 -6.40
CA ASP A 70 -20.08 -14.99 -7.21
C ASP A 70 -21.28 -14.84 -8.14
N ALA A 71 -21.01 -14.71 -9.42
CA ALA A 71 -21.98 -14.97 -10.47
C ALA A 71 -22.14 -16.50 -10.61
N GLY A 72 -22.72 -17.12 -9.60
CA GLY A 72 -23.08 -18.52 -9.60
C GLY A 72 -24.61 -18.67 -9.65
N PRO A 73 -25.16 -19.60 -10.47
CA PRO A 73 -26.60 -19.81 -10.58
C PRO A 73 -27.16 -20.38 -9.28
N GLY A 74 -28.31 -19.86 -8.90
CA GLY A 74 -29.03 -20.15 -7.66
C GLY A 74 -29.07 -21.61 -7.23
N PHE A 75 -28.69 -21.83 -5.98
CA PHE A 75 -29.09 -23.02 -5.24
C PHE A 75 -30.05 -22.62 -4.12
N SER A 76 -31.26 -23.12 -4.25
CA SER A 76 -32.31 -23.02 -3.23
C SER A 76 -31.90 -23.81 -1.99
N SER A 77 -32.13 -23.22 -0.83
CA SER A 77 -32.00 -23.82 0.48
C SER A 77 -32.96 -24.98 0.68
N SER A 78 -32.44 -26.16 0.98
CA SER A 78 -33.18 -27.16 1.77
C SER A 78 -32.22 -27.77 2.79
N GLY A 79 -32.62 -27.68 4.06
CA GLY A 79 -31.81 -27.91 5.23
C GLY A 79 -31.31 -29.34 5.42
N VAL A 80 -30.35 -29.44 6.35
CA VAL A 80 -30.33 -30.43 7.47
C VAL A 80 -28.97 -30.27 8.22
N GLY A 81 -29.03 -30.23 9.57
CA GLY A 81 -28.00 -30.76 10.48
C GLY A 81 -26.98 -29.75 11.01
N GLN A 82 -27.20 -29.28 12.23
CA GLN A 82 -26.23 -28.71 13.14
C GLN A 82 -25.11 -29.71 13.45
N GLU A 83 -23.83 -29.26 13.29
CA GLU A 83 -22.75 -29.72 14.14
C GLU A 83 -21.87 -28.51 14.49
N ASP A 84 -21.62 -28.34 15.79
CA ASP A 84 -20.88 -27.25 16.40
C ASP A 84 -19.41 -27.27 16.01
N SER A 85 -18.99 -26.31 15.22
CA SER A 85 -17.59 -25.89 15.12
C SER A 85 -17.52 -24.38 15.36
N PRO A 86 -16.54 -23.87 16.12
CA PRO A 86 -16.50 -22.45 16.45
C PRO A 86 -16.32 -21.64 15.17
N ALA A 87 -17.25 -20.73 14.95
CA ALA A 87 -17.28 -19.81 13.83
C ALA A 87 -15.99 -18.98 13.79
N PRO A 88 -15.43 -18.73 12.59
CA PRO A 88 -14.35 -17.77 12.45
C PRO A 88 -14.85 -16.41 12.93
N HIS A 89 -13.99 -15.68 13.66
CA HIS A 89 -14.27 -14.36 14.17
C HIS A 89 -14.79 -13.46 13.03
N GLN A 90 -16.09 -13.25 12.99
CA GLN A 90 -16.69 -12.17 12.23
C GLN A 90 -16.13 -10.86 12.82
N VAL A 91 -15.51 -10.07 11.98
CA VAL A 91 -15.15 -8.69 12.29
C VAL A 91 -16.42 -7.98 12.76
N ARG A 92 -16.63 -7.91 14.08
CA ARG A 92 -17.64 -7.06 14.68
C ARG A 92 -17.06 -5.63 14.67
N GLY A 93 -17.09 -5.01 13.51
CA GLY A 93 -17.06 -3.59 13.42
C GLY A 93 -18.45 -3.07 13.74
N ASP A 94 -18.70 -2.65 14.96
CA ASP A 94 -19.83 -1.78 15.30
C ASP A 94 -19.55 -0.37 14.71
N GLY A 95 -19.33 -0.33 13.42
CA GLY A 95 -19.20 0.88 12.64
C GLY A 95 -20.50 1.08 11.89
N GLU A 96 -21.27 2.10 12.24
CA GLU A 96 -22.30 2.66 11.39
C GLU A 96 -21.67 2.81 9.98
N GLY A 97 -22.21 2.09 9.00
CA GLY A 97 -21.71 2.10 7.62
C GLY A 97 -21.67 3.53 7.12
N MET A 98 -20.47 4.06 6.90
CA MET A 98 -20.29 5.40 6.35
C MET A 98 -20.96 5.49 4.98
N PRO A 99 -21.53 6.65 4.59
CA PRO A 99 -22.13 6.83 3.28
C PRO A 99 -21.11 6.44 2.18
N GLY A 100 -21.42 5.38 1.42
CA GLY A 100 -20.56 4.90 0.33
C GLY A 100 -19.82 3.59 0.57
N GLY A 101 -20.08 2.83 1.67
CA GLY A 101 -19.51 1.49 1.90
C GLY A 101 -18.03 1.48 2.28
N GLY A 102 -17.47 2.59 2.75
CA GLY A 102 -16.10 2.69 3.27
C GLY A 102 -15.96 2.16 4.70
N VAL A 103 -14.74 1.79 5.08
CA VAL A 103 -14.38 1.37 6.45
C VAL A 103 -13.46 2.41 7.09
N ASN A 104 -13.58 2.57 8.41
CA ASN A 104 -12.61 3.37 9.16
C ASN A 104 -11.28 2.60 9.25
N LEU A 105 -10.26 3.07 8.54
CA LEU A 105 -8.96 2.39 8.49
C LEU A 105 -8.26 2.36 9.85
N LEU A 106 -8.52 3.37 10.70
CA LEU A 106 -7.81 3.53 11.97
C LEU A 106 -8.16 2.47 13.03
N VAL A 107 -9.35 1.86 12.93
CA VAL A 107 -9.77 0.79 13.86
C VAL A 107 -9.34 -0.60 13.42
N LEU A 108 -8.82 -0.74 12.20
CA LEU A 108 -8.37 -2.01 11.65
C LEU A 108 -6.94 -2.32 12.08
N GLU A 109 -6.70 -3.57 12.41
CA GLU A 109 -5.34 -4.10 12.61
C GLU A 109 -4.57 -4.18 11.28
N PRO A 110 -3.22 -4.19 11.28
CA PRO A 110 -2.43 -4.21 10.04
C PRO A 110 -2.79 -5.33 9.07
N HIS A 111 -3.10 -6.52 9.58
CA HIS A 111 -3.50 -7.65 8.72
C HIS A 111 -4.90 -7.47 8.12
N GLU A 112 -5.81 -6.80 8.80
CA GLU A 112 -7.15 -6.47 8.30
C GLU A 112 -7.07 -5.38 7.22
N ARG A 113 -6.18 -4.38 7.39
CA ARG A 113 -5.89 -3.37 6.35
C ARG A 113 -5.34 -4.03 5.09
N ALA A 114 -4.41 -4.98 5.24
CA ALA A 114 -3.89 -5.76 4.12
C ALA A 114 -4.99 -6.58 3.43
N ALA A 115 -5.87 -7.24 4.19
CA ALA A 115 -7.01 -8.00 3.65
C ALA A 115 -8.02 -7.10 2.92
N ALA A 116 -8.22 -5.87 3.41
CA ALA A 116 -9.05 -4.86 2.76
C ALA A 116 -8.45 -4.35 1.43
N GLY A 117 -7.17 -4.63 1.16
CA GLY A 117 -6.49 -4.31 -0.09
C GLY A 117 -5.48 -3.17 -0.01
N LEU A 118 -4.99 -2.84 1.20
CA LEU A 118 -3.89 -1.90 1.38
C LEU A 118 -2.55 -2.63 1.30
N PHE A 119 -1.58 -2.06 0.58
CA PHE A 119 -0.19 -2.50 0.52
C PHE A 119 0.71 -1.36 0.98
N LEU A 120 1.67 -1.67 1.85
CA LEU A 120 2.69 -0.73 2.30
C LEU A 120 4.07 -1.19 1.81
N GLY A 121 4.66 -0.40 0.90
CA GLY A 121 6.07 -0.52 0.51
C GLY A 121 6.94 0.27 1.50
N PHE A 122 7.91 -0.40 2.09
CA PHE A 122 8.77 0.19 3.12
C PHE A 122 9.98 0.88 2.50
N GLN A 123 10.43 1.97 3.12
CA GLN A 123 11.71 2.59 2.78
C GLN A 123 12.85 1.55 2.82
N TYR A 124 12.90 0.76 3.87
CA TYR A 124 13.83 -0.37 4.04
C TYR A 124 13.06 -1.68 4.19
N PRO A 125 12.97 -2.50 3.11
CA PRO A 125 12.28 -3.78 3.18
C PRO A 125 12.92 -4.71 4.22
N VAL A 126 12.07 -5.29 5.08
CA VAL A 126 12.49 -6.13 6.22
C VAL A 126 13.04 -7.47 5.73
N GLU A 127 14.09 -7.98 6.39
CA GLU A 127 14.61 -9.32 6.21
C GLU A 127 13.92 -10.29 7.17
N ILE A 128 13.53 -11.47 6.66
CA ILE A 128 12.92 -12.53 7.48
C ILE A 128 13.75 -13.80 7.32
N PRO A 129 14.75 -14.03 8.20
CA PRO A 129 15.59 -15.22 8.12
C PRO A 129 14.77 -16.49 8.32
N GLY A 130 15.13 -17.54 7.56
CA GLY A 130 14.52 -18.87 7.68
C GLY A 130 13.16 -19.05 7.00
N VAL A 131 12.55 -17.99 6.46
CA VAL A 131 11.27 -18.04 5.76
C VAL A 131 11.47 -17.69 4.28
N SER A 132 11.24 -18.62 3.36
CA SER A 132 11.38 -18.34 1.92
C SER A 132 10.31 -17.37 1.41
N ASN A 133 10.67 -16.55 0.40
CA ASN A 133 9.70 -15.64 -0.23
C ASN A 133 8.47 -16.39 -0.77
N VAL A 134 8.66 -17.53 -1.44
CA VAL A 134 7.56 -18.33 -1.99
C VAL A 134 6.58 -18.74 -0.89
N GLN A 135 7.07 -19.25 0.22
CA GLN A 135 6.23 -19.68 1.34
C GLN A 135 5.52 -18.48 1.97
N PHE A 136 6.26 -17.43 2.29
CA PHE A 136 5.72 -16.20 2.88
C PHE A 136 4.60 -15.62 2.02
N LEU A 137 4.83 -15.45 0.72
CA LEU A 137 3.87 -14.82 -0.18
C LEU A 137 2.64 -15.68 -0.42
N ARG A 138 2.81 -17.02 -0.48
CA ARG A 138 1.66 -17.93 -0.62
C ARG A 138 0.75 -17.85 0.60
N GLU A 139 1.33 -17.89 1.80
CA GLU A 139 0.55 -17.81 3.03
C GLU A 139 -0.11 -16.43 3.18
N ALA A 140 0.62 -15.35 2.89
CA ALA A 140 0.09 -13.99 2.93
C ALA A 140 -1.09 -13.80 1.95
N LEU A 141 -0.95 -14.25 0.70
CA LEU A 141 -2.01 -14.16 -0.29
C LEU A 141 -3.23 -14.99 0.11
N ASN A 142 -3.01 -16.25 0.53
CA ASN A 142 -4.11 -17.13 0.90
C ASN A 142 -4.83 -16.69 2.18
N ALA A 143 -4.10 -16.10 3.14
CA ALA A 143 -4.72 -15.48 4.32
C ALA A 143 -5.63 -14.30 3.95
N GLN A 144 -5.19 -13.43 3.03
CA GLN A 144 -6.01 -12.32 2.54
C GLN A 144 -7.22 -12.81 1.73
N ARG A 145 -7.04 -13.83 0.87
CA ARG A 145 -8.14 -14.45 0.12
C ARG A 145 -9.19 -15.02 1.07
N LYS A 146 -8.75 -15.79 2.07
CA LYS A 146 -9.63 -16.34 3.10
C LYS A 146 -10.40 -15.27 3.86
N ALA A 147 -9.73 -14.18 4.24
CA ALA A 147 -10.38 -13.05 4.93
C ALA A 147 -11.47 -12.38 4.07
N ARG A 148 -11.37 -12.46 2.74
CA ARG A 148 -12.37 -11.97 1.78
C ARG A 148 -13.42 -13.01 1.36
N GLY A 149 -13.37 -14.23 1.92
CA GLY A 149 -14.25 -15.33 1.53
C GLY A 149 -13.90 -15.98 0.19
N GLU A 150 -12.68 -15.73 -0.32
CA GLU A 150 -12.18 -16.33 -1.57
C GLU A 150 -11.48 -17.67 -1.28
N GLU A 151 -11.58 -18.63 -2.21
CA GLU A 151 -10.86 -19.90 -2.10
C GLU A 151 -9.32 -19.69 -2.18
N PRO A 152 -8.53 -20.38 -1.35
CA PRO A 152 -7.08 -20.35 -1.42
C PRO A 152 -6.56 -20.83 -2.78
N LEU A 153 -5.49 -20.21 -3.28
CA LEU A 153 -4.82 -20.71 -4.47
C LEU A 153 -4.10 -22.04 -4.21
N SER A 154 -4.21 -22.97 -5.15
CA SER A 154 -3.38 -24.17 -5.15
C SER A 154 -1.89 -23.82 -5.22
N GLY A 155 -1.02 -24.72 -4.73
CA GLY A 155 0.44 -24.52 -4.84
C GLY A 155 0.90 -24.32 -6.28
N GLY A 156 0.31 -25.05 -7.24
CA GLY A 156 0.63 -24.94 -8.66
C GLY A 156 0.24 -23.59 -9.27
N ASP A 157 -0.96 -23.10 -8.96
CA ASP A 157 -1.44 -21.82 -9.48
C ASP A 157 -0.70 -20.65 -8.84
N PHE A 158 -0.39 -20.74 -7.55
CA PHE A 158 0.47 -19.76 -6.89
C PHE A 158 1.86 -19.69 -7.54
N LEU A 159 2.51 -20.83 -7.84
CA LEU A 159 3.83 -20.84 -8.50
C LEU A 159 3.78 -20.24 -9.90
N LYS A 160 2.70 -20.45 -10.67
CA LYS A 160 2.50 -19.82 -11.97
C LYS A 160 2.42 -18.29 -11.82
N LEU A 161 1.62 -17.81 -10.83
CA LEU A 161 1.50 -16.38 -10.53
C LEU A 161 2.84 -15.78 -10.09
N ALA A 162 3.53 -16.43 -9.16
CA ALA A 162 4.83 -15.97 -8.66
C ALA A 162 5.87 -15.88 -9.77
N ARG A 163 5.93 -16.86 -10.66
CA ARG A 163 6.82 -16.85 -11.83
C ARG A 163 6.50 -15.67 -12.75
N ALA A 164 5.23 -15.49 -13.11
CA ALA A 164 4.82 -14.39 -13.98
C ALA A 164 5.20 -13.01 -13.40
N GLN A 165 5.08 -12.82 -12.07
CA GLN A 165 5.46 -11.57 -11.43
C GLN A 165 6.99 -11.41 -11.34
N ALA A 166 7.73 -12.49 -11.07
CA ALA A 166 9.20 -12.45 -11.04
C ALA A 166 9.77 -12.13 -12.44
N ASP A 167 9.30 -12.83 -13.48
CA ASP A 167 9.73 -12.62 -14.88
C ASP A 167 9.46 -11.16 -15.31
N ALA A 168 8.31 -10.61 -14.95
CA ALA A 168 7.94 -9.23 -15.28
C ALA A 168 8.82 -8.18 -14.57
N MET A 169 9.51 -8.54 -13.49
CA MET A 169 10.46 -7.69 -12.76
C MET A 169 11.93 -8.03 -13.08
N GLY A 170 12.18 -8.95 -14.02
CA GLY A 170 13.52 -9.42 -14.32
C GLY A 170 14.19 -10.08 -13.12
N MET A 171 13.41 -10.78 -12.30
CA MET A 171 13.89 -11.45 -11.10
C MET A 171 13.90 -12.96 -11.28
N ASP A 172 15.02 -13.62 -10.96
CA ASP A 172 15.12 -15.06 -11.02
C ASP A 172 14.23 -15.73 -9.97
N MET A 173 13.49 -16.78 -10.36
CA MET A 173 12.69 -17.61 -9.46
C MET A 173 13.51 -18.22 -8.31
N GLU A 174 14.81 -18.46 -8.50
CA GLU A 174 15.68 -18.94 -7.41
C GLU A 174 15.78 -17.94 -6.26
N MET A 175 15.67 -16.64 -6.54
CA MET A 175 15.62 -15.61 -5.51
C MET A 175 14.37 -15.72 -4.63
N LEU A 176 13.24 -16.14 -5.20
CA LEU A 176 12.01 -16.35 -4.43
C LEU A 176 12.08 -17.60 -3.52
N LYS A 177 13.00 -18.53 -3.76
CA LYS A 177 13.25 -19.67 -2.86
C LYS A 177 14.10 -19.28 -1.65
N ARG A 178 14.84 -18.17 -1.72
CA ARG A 178 15.67 -17.66 -0.63
C ARG A 178 14.80 -17.04 0.49
N PRO A 179 15.34 -16.94 1.71
CA PRO A 179 14.69 -16.20 2.77
C PRO A 179 14.37 -14.76 2.36
N VAL A 180 13.24 -14.24 2.85
CA VAL A 180 12.72 -12.92 2.46
C VAL A 180 13.79 -11.84 2.66
N ASN A 181 14.23 -11.24 1.56
CA ASN A 181 15.18 -10.13 1.48
C ASN A 181 16.59 -10.40 2.05
N VAL A 182 16.87 -11.59 2.61
CA VAL A 182 18.16 -11.89 3.24
C VAL A 182 19.29 -11.96 2.20
N GLY A 183 20.26 -11.05 2.35
CA GLY A 183 21.40 -10.93 1.46
C GLY A 183 21.04 -10.43 0.04
N PHE A 184 19.89 -9.77 -0.11
CA PHE A 184 19.53 -9.07 -1.34
C PHE A 184 20.19 -7.68 -1.34
N SER A 185 20.67 -7.23 -2.49
CA SER A 185 21.05 -5.85 -2.72
C SER A 185 19.84 -4.91 -2.61
N GLY A 186 20.06 -3.61 -2.50
CA GLY A 186 18.97 -2.62 -2.45
C GLY A 186 18.01 -2.74 -3.63
N GLY A 187 18.55 -2.84 -4.85
CA GLY A 187 17.75 -3.00 -6.07
C GLY A 187 16.98 -4.32 -6.11
N GLU A 188 17.57 -5.43 -5.65
CA GLU A 188 16.88 -6.72 -5.56
C GLU A 188 15.76 -6.69 -4.53
N LYS A 189 15.95 -6.04 -3.36
CA LYS A 189 14.90 -5.85 -2.36
C LYS A 189 13.71 -5.08 -2.94
N LYS A 190 13.95 -4.00 -3.69
CA LYS A 190 12.88 -3.22 -4.31
C LYS A 190 12.17 -3.94 -5.45
N ARG A 191 12.90 -4.70 -6.28
CA ARG A 191 12.27 -5.60 -7.27
C ARG A 191 11.42 -6.67 -6.59
N ASN A 192 11.91 -7.26 -5.49
CA ASN A 192 11.15 -8.24 -4.70
C ASN A 192 9.88 -7.60 -4.11
N GLU A 193 9.93 -6.37 -3.65
CA GLU A 193 8.76 -5.62 -3.17
C GLU A 193 7.72 -5.43 -4.29
N MET A 194 8.15 -5.15 -5.53
CA MET A 194 7.25 -5.09 -6.69
C MET A 194 6.65 -6.48 -7.03
N VAL A 195 7.42 -7.56 -6.92
CA VAL A 195 6.92 -8.93 -7.07
C VAL A 195 5.86 -9.22 -6.00
N GLN A 196 6.11 -8.85 -4.75
CA GLN A 196 5.15 -8.97 -3.65
C GLN A 196 3.86 -8.19 -3.95
N MET A 197 3.98 -6.92 -4.35
CA MET A 197 2.83 -6.08 -4.73
C MET A 197 2.04 -6.69 -5.89
N GLY A 198 2.73 -7.24 -6.90
CA GLY A 198 2.08 -7.88 -8.05
C GLY A 198 1.35 -9.18 -7.70
N ILE A 199 1.84 -9.95 -6.72
CA ILE A 199 1.20 -11.17 -6.23
C ILE A 199 -0.03 -10.82 -5.36
N ILE A 200 0.11 -9.85 -4.45
CA ILE A 200 -0.96 -9.42 -3.54
C ILE A 200 -2.07 -8.67 -4.29
N ASP A 201 -1.73 -7.96 -5.35
CA ASP A 201 -2.65 -7.20 -6.22
C ASP A 201 -3.55 -6.24 -5.43
N PRO A 202 -2.98 -5.25 -4.72
CA PRO A 202 -3.74 -4.39 -3.81
C PRO A 202 -4.66 -3.40 -4.54
N LYS A 203 -5.58 -2.78 -3.78
CA LYS A 203 -6.40 -1.64 -4.22
C LYS A 203 -5.68 -0.31 -4.03
N LEU A 204 -4.99 -0.15 -2.92
CA LEU A 204 -4.19 1.02 -2.59
C LEU A 204 -2.77 0.59 -2.24
N ALA A 205 -1.78 1.12 -2.96
CA ALA A 205 -0.38 1.00 -2.60
C ALA A 205 0.12 2.31 -2.00
N ILE A 206 0.69 2.24 -0.80
CA ILE A 206 1.44 3.33 -0.18
C ILE A 206 2.91 2.95 -0.28
N LEU A 207 3.70 3.73 -1.02
CA LEU A 207 5.09 3.42 -1.33
C LEU A 207 6.00 4.49 -0.74
N ASP A 208 6.69 4.13 0.36
CA ASP A 208 7.56 5.06 1.10
C ASP A 208 9.00 4.95 0.58
N GLU A 209 9.48 6.02 -0.06
CA GLU A 209 10.84 6.18 -0.60
C GLU A 209 11.33 4.94 -1.38
N THR A 210 10.47 4.42 -2.26
CA THR A 210 10.76 3.21 -3.05
C THR A 210 11.92 3.40 -4.03
N ASP A 211 12.30 4.63 -4.32
CA ASP A 211 13.40 5.05 -5.17
C ASP A 211 14.76 5.19 -4.43
N SER A 212 14.75 5.10 -3.10
CA SER A 212 15.96 5.30 -2.30
C SER A 212 17.03 4.24 -2.59
N GLY A 213 18.25 4.71 -2.93
CA GLY A 213 19.41 3.83 -3.16
C GLY A 213 19.36 2.99 -4.44
N LEU A 214 18.46 3.31 -5.38
CA LEU A 214 18.40 2.64 -6.68
C LEU A 214 19.29 3.33 -7.72
N ASP A 215 19.93 2.52 -8.56
CA ASP A 215 20.51 2.99 -9.82
C ASP A 215 19.40 3.26 -10.87
N ILE A 216 19.77 3.85 -12.00
CA ILE A 216 18.81 4.28 -13.03
C ILE A 216 18.03 3.08 -13.61
N ASP A 217 18.69 1.94 -13.80
CA ASP A 217 18.04 0.76 -14.38
C ASP A 217 17.06 0.10 -13.40
N ALA A 218 17.43 -0.01 -12.12
CA ALA A 218 16.55 -0.51 -11.08
C ALA A 218 15.36 0.43 -10.87
N LEU A 219 15.57 1.74 -10.90
CA LEU A 219 14.52 2.75 -10.78
C LEU A 219 13.49 2.64 -11.91
N ARG A 220 13.97 2.47 -13.16
CA ARG A 220 13.09 2.25 -14.31
C ARG A 220 12.23 1.00 -14.14
N VAL A 221 12.83 -0.13 -13.80
CA VAL A 221 12.10 -1.40 -13.58
C VAL A 221 11.05 -1.27 -12.49
N VAL A 222 11.37 -0.58 -11.39
CA VAL A 222 10.43 -0.32 -10.30
C VAL A 222 9.29 0.59 -10.76
N GLY A 223 9.57 1.70 -11.45
CA GLY A 223 8.56 2.61 -11.97
C GLY A 223 7.61 1.94 -12.98
N GLU A 224 8.15 1.17 -13.93
CA GLU A 224 7.37 0.36 -14.87
C GLU A 224 6.52 -0.68 -14.14
N GLY A 225 7.06 -1.31 -13.09
CA GLY A 225 6.35 -2.23 -12.22
C GLY A 225 5.17 -1.59 -11.53
N ILE A 226 5.33 -0.42 -10.93
CA ILE A 226 4.25 0.36 -10.31
C ILE A 226 3.14 0.63 -11.33
N ASN A 227 3.48 1.15 -12.51
CA ASN A 227 2.50 1.42 -13.56
C ASN A 227 1.76 0.16 -14.00
N ARG A 228 2.47 -0.93 -14.28
CA ARG A 228 1.90 -2.20 -14.72
C ARG A 228 0.90 -2.77 -13.71
N ILE A 229 1.21 -2.69 -12.42
CA ILE A 229 0.40 -3.29 -11.36
C ILE A 229 -0.73 -2.36 -10.94
N MET A 230 -0.45 -1.06 -10.80
CA MET A 230 -1.30 -0.13 -10.09
C MET A 230 -2.02 0.90 -10.95
N ARG A 231 -1.53 1.25 -12.17
CA ARG A 231 -2.23 2.23 -13.02
C ARG A 231 -3.44 1.58 -13.70
N LYS A 232 -4.47 1.37 -12.91
CA LYS A 232 -5.76 0.78 -13.29
C LYS A 232 -6.90 1.61 -12.70
N PRO A 233 -8.07 1.66 -13.36
CA PRO A 233 -9.17 2.56 -12.96
C PRO A 233 -9.75 2.26 -11.57
N ASP A 234 -9.53 1.05 -11.05
CA ASP A 234 -10.04 0.57 -9.77
C ASP A 234 -8.97 0.54 -8.66
N LYS A 235 -7.78 1.09 -8.90
CA LYS A 235 -6.66 1.13 -7.97
C LYS A 235 -6.17 2.55 -7.73
N ALA A 236 -5.39 2.75 -6.68
CA ALA A 236 -4.75 4.02 -6.40
C ALA A 236 -3.35 3.83 -5.81
N VAL A 237 -2.51 4.87 -5.92
CA VAL A 237 -1.17 4.88 -5.37
C VAL A 237 -0.94 6.17 -4.60
N LEU A 238 -0.32 6.05 -3.43
CA LEU A 238 0.28 7.14 -2.70
C LEU A 238 1.80 6.94 -2.69
N LEU A 239 2.51 7.70 -3.53
CA LEU A 239 3.97 7.73 -3.56
C LEU A 239 4.49 8.73 -2.54
N ILE A 240 5.44 8.31 -1.72
CA ILE A 240 6.21 9.22 -0.87
C ILE A 240 7.63 9.20 -1.41
N THR A 241 8.10 10.35 -1.88
CA THR A 241 9.46 10.47 -2.44
C THR A 241 10.04 11.86 -2.20
N HIS A 242 11.36 11.93 -2.17
CA HIS A 242 12.11 13.17 -2.14
C HIS A 242 12.60 13.57 -3.52
N TYR A 243 12.56 12.66 -4.49
CA TYR A 243 13.21 12.84 -5.79
C TYR A 243 12.21 12.78 -6.92
N GLN A 244 12.39 13.65 -7.89
CA GLN A 244 11.59 13.64 -9.11
C GLN A 244 11.84 12.40 -9.97
N ARG A 245 13.02 11.79 -9.92
CA ARG A 245 13.42 10.68 -10.80
C ARG A 245 12.39 9.55 -10.90
N LEU A 246 11.75 9.15 -9.79
CA LEU A 246 10.70 8.16 -9.83
C LEU A 246 9.46 8.68 -10.55
N LEU A 247 9.15 9.98 -10.36
CA LEU A 247 7.97 10.62 -10.96
C LEU A 247 8.09 10.76 -12.48
N ASP A 248 9.31 10.74 -13.05
CA ASP A 248 9.53 10.71 -14.50
C ASP A 248 9.02 9.37 -15.11
N TYR A 249 9.07 8.28 -14.36
CA TYR A 249 8.58 6.98 -14.79
C TYR A 249 7.11 6.76 -14.41
N VAL A 250 6.67 7.20 -13.22
CA VAL A 250 5.33 6.88 -12.70
C VAL A 250 4.31 7.98 -12.99
N GLN A 251 4.69 9.20 -13.31
CA GLN A 251 3.85 10.35 -13.65
C GLN A 251 2.60 10.46 -12.76
N PRO A 252 2.69 11.12 -11.58
CA PRO A 252 1.55 11.28 -10.69
C PRO A 252 0.48 12.18 -11.31
N ASP A 253 -0.78 11.95 -10.96
CA ASP A 253 -1.89 12.83 -11.34
C ASP A 253 -1.90 14.08 -10.46
N PHE A 254 -1.50 13.93 -9.18
CA PHE A 254 -1.40 15.01 -8.20
C PHE A 254 -0.09 14.94 -7.42
N VAL A 255 0.45 16.11 -7.10
CA VAL A 255 1.61 16.28 -6.23
C VAL A 255 1.22 17.15 -5.04
N HIS A 256 1.58 16.70 -3.84
CA HIS A 256 1.31 17.40 -2.59
C HIS A 256 2.61 17.71 -1.85
N ILE A 257 2.72 18.91 -1.34
CA ILE A 257 3.84 19.31 -0.49
C ILE A 257 3.42 19.18 0.96
N LEU A 258 4.08 18.28 1.68
CA LEU A 258 3.95 18.12 3.12
C LEU A 258 5.04 18.91 3.83
N ALA A 259 4.65 19.83 4.70
CA ALA A 259 5.53 20.57 5.57
C ALA A 259 4.90 20.72 6.95
N ASP A 260 5.72 20.59 7.99
CA ASP A 260 5.29 20.68 9.40
C ASP A 260 3.98 19.89 9.70
N GLY A 261 3.89 18.66 9.19
CA GLY A 261 2.76 17.76 9.43
C GLY A 261 1.47 18.12 8.70
N ARG A 262 1.50 19.02 7.71
CA ARG A 262 0.31 19.47 6.94
C ARG A 262 0.61 19.47 5.45
N ILE A 263 -0.40 19.21 4.63
CA ILE A 263 -0.32 19.52 3.20
C ILE A 263 -0.46 21.03 3.04
N VAL A 264 0.60 21.69 2.60
CA VAL A 264 0.65 23.15 2.44
C VAL A 264 0.36 23.60 1.01
N LYS A 265 0.60 22.73 0.03
CA LYS A 265 0.33 23.01 -1.39
C LYS A 265 -0.01 21.72 -2.13
N SER A 266 -0.89 21.81 -3.10
CA SER A 266 -1.26 20.72 -3.99
C SER A 266 -1.33 21.23 -5.41
N GLY A 267 -0.92 20.41 -6.38
CA GLY A 267 -0.93 20.74 -7.81
C GLY A 267 -0.78 19.51 -8.67
N GLY A 268 -0.59 19.72 -9.97
CA GLY A 268 -0.28 18.66 -10.92
C GLY A 268 1.21 18.28 -10.90
N PRO A 269 1.66 17.48 -11.89
CA PRO A 269 3.08 17.05 -12.00
C PRO A 269 4.08 18.19 -12.09
N GLU A 270 3.67 19.34 -12.61
CA GLU A 270 4.49 20.55 -12.72
C GLU A 270 4.99 21.06 -11.36
N LEU A 271 4.27 20.74 -10.27
CA LEU A 271 4.69 21.13 -8.92
C LEU A 271 5.96 20.41 -8.49
N ALA A 272 6.17 19.16 -8.90
CA ALA A 272 7.41 18.43 -8.65
C ALA A 272 8.60 19.07 -9.40
N LEU A 273 8.39 19.50 -10.64
CA LEU A 273 9.41 20.21 -11.43
C LEU A 273 9.78 21.56 -10.80
N ALA A 274 8.81 22.28 -10.28
CA ALA A 274 9.04 23.53 -9.56
C ALA A 274 9.89 23.31 -8.31
N LEU A 275 9.57 22.25 -7.53
CA LEU A 275 10.36 21.90 -6.33
C LEU A 275 11.82 21.58 -6.63
N GLU A 276 12.10 20.90 -7.74
CA GLU A 276 13.49 20.59 -8.12
C GLU A 276 14.27 21.84 -8.53
N ARG A 277 13.62 22.80 -9.18
CA ARG A 277 14.27 24.05 -9.62
C ARG A 277 14.45 25.08 -8.51
N GLU A 278 13.44 25.24 -7.66
CA GLU A 278 13.31 26.38 -6.75
C GLU A 278 13.54 25.98 -5.29
N GLY A 279 13.38 24.68 -4.98
CA GLY A 279 13.47 24.17 -3.62
C GLY A 279 12.19 24.37 -2.79
N TYR A 280 12.13 23.70 -1.64
CA TYR A 280 10.93 23.70 -0.79
C TYR A 280 10.60 25.07 -0.22
N ALA A 281 11.61 25.86 0.19
CA ALA A 281 11.39 27.15 0.86
C ALA A 281 10.65 28.15 -0.05
N GLU A 282 11.06 28.26 -1.31
CA GLU A 282 10.46 29.19 -2.27
C GLU A 282 9.07 28.74 -2.70
N VAL A 283 8.90 27.44 -2.99
CA VAL A 283 7.61 26.89 -3.45
C VAL A 283 6.54 26.91 -2.35
N ILE A 284 6.93 26.80 -1.06
CA ILE A 284 6.00 26.92 0.07
C ILE A 284 5.62 28.39 0.34
N ALA A 285 6.52 29.33 0.09
CA ALA A 285 6.30 30.75 0.31
C ALA A 285 5.45 31.42 -0.80
N ALA A 286 5.46 30.86 -1.99
CA ALA A 286 4.69 31.33 -3.15
C ALA A 286 3.25 30.79 -3.16
#